data_2137be91f7fcdd17049e0cfd2313606b
#
_entry.id   2137be91f7fcdd17049e0cfd2313606b
#
_cell.length_a   1.000
_cell.length_b   1.000
_cell.length_c   1.000
_cell.angle_alpha   90.00
_cell.angle_beta   90.00
_cell.angle_gamma   90.00
#
_symmetry.space_group_name_H-M   'P 1'
#
loop_
_entity.id
_entity.type
_entity.pdbx_description
1 polymer ?
#
loop_
_entity_poly.entity_id
_entity_poly.type
_entity_poly.pdbx_seq_one_letter_code
_entity_poly.pdbx_strand_id
1 'polypeptide(L)'
;MSDRVIIYLGIILCCISIIVGAFGAHALESVIFDKMDVFNTGNEYQSFHSLALIIVGSLSKQFKIDLSYVAYLFVAGILLFSGSLYSIAIFKLSYLGMVTPIGGVCFISGWILLLVKLYK
;
A
#
# COMPACT_ATOMS: atom_id res chain seq x y z
N MET A 1 10.93 -7.81 11.04
CA MET A 1 9.90 -8.75 10.55
C MET A 1 10.55 -9.96 9.91
N SER A 2 10.01 -11.14 10.17
CA SER A 2 10.46 -12.33 9.45
C SER A 2 9.95 -12.29 8.00
N ASP A 3 10.62 -13.04 7.12
CA ASP A 3 10.22 -13.15 5.72
C ASP A 3 8.77 -13.61 5.58
N ARG A 4 8.40 -14.58 6.42
CA ARG A 4 7.05 -15.14 6.41
C ARG A 4 6.00 -14.12 6.80
N VAL A 5 6.28 -13.28 7.81
CA VAL A 5 5.36 -12.22 8.24
C VAL A 5 5.18 -11.19 7.13
N ILE A 6 6.25 -10.81 6.45
CA ILE A 6 6.16 -9.87 5.32
C ILE A 6 5.25 -10.43 4.23
N ILE A 7 5.43 -11.70 3.88
CA ILE A 7 4.60 -12.36 2.87
C ILE A 7 3.14 -12.40 3.31
N TYR A 8 2.87 -12.76 4.56
CA TYR A 8 1.50 -12.83 5.08
C TYR A 8 0.82 -11.47 5.07
N LEU A 9 1.54 -10.41 5.46
CA LEU A 9 1.01 -9.05 5.38
C LEU A 9 0.63 -8.69 3.94
N GLY A 10 1.49 -9.03 2.99
CA GLY A 10 1.21 -8.79 1.58
C GLY A 10 -0.06 -9.51 1.12
N ILE A 11 -0.21 -10.76 1.50
CA ILE A 11 -1.39 -11.57 1.14
C ILE A 11 -2.66 -10.97 1.74
N ILE A 12 -2.62 -10.63 3.03
CA ILE A 12 -3.77 -10.06 3.73
C ILE A 12 -4.17 -8.73 3.10
N LEU A 13 -3.19 -7.87 2.81
CA LEU A 13 -3.45 -6.58 2.20
C LEU A 13 -3.96 -6.70 0.77
N CYS A 14 -3.53 -7.74 0.02
CA CYS A 14 -4.10 -8.06 -1.28
C CYS A 14 -5.59 -8.43 -1.16
N CYS A 15 -5.93 -9.29 -0.21
CA CYS A 15 -7.33 -9.64 0.03
C CYS A 15 -8.17 -8.42 0.37
N ILE A 16 -7.68 -7.56 1.25
CA ILE A 16 -8.37 -6.33 1.63
C ILE A 16 -8.55 -5.43 0.41
N SER A 17 -7.51 -5.31 -0.43
CA SER A 17 -7.57 -4.51 -1.64
C SER A 17 -8.67 -4.97 -2.60
N ILE A 18 -8.80 -6.28 -2.77
CA ILE A 18 -9.84 -6.86 -3.63
C ILE A 18 -11.23 -6.57 -3.05
N ILE A 19 -11.40 -6.78 -1.74
CA ILE A 19 -12.67 -6.52 -1.06
C ILE A 19 -13.05 -5.04 -1.20
N VAL A 20 -12.12 -4.14 -0.93
CA VAL A 20 -12.34 -2.70 -1.03
C VAL A 20 -12.62 -2.29 -2.48
N GLY A 21 -11.84 -2.79 -3.43
CA GLY A 21 -11.99 -2.40 -4.83
C GLY A 21 -13.24 -2.96 -5.49
N ALA A 22 -13.55 -4.24 -5.23
CA ALA A 22 -14.69 -4.89 -5.88
C ALA A 22 -16.01 -4.60 -5.17
N PHE A 23 -16.03 -4.74 -3.84
CA PHE A 23 -17.26 -4.61 -3.07
C PHE A 23 -17.47 -3.21 -2.53
N GLY A 24 -16.41 -2.56 -2.06
CA GLY A 24 -16.50 -1.20 -1.52
C GLY A 24 -16.90 -0.19 -2.59
N ALA A 25 -16.28 -0.25 -3.76
CA ALA A 25 -16.60 0.65 -4.85
C ALA A 25 -18.07 0.49 -5.29
N HIS A 26 -18.58 -0.74 -5.34
CA HIS A 26 -19.97 -1.00 -5.72
C HIS A 26 -20.94 -0.57 -4.62
N ALA A 27 -20.68 -0.99 -3.38
CA ALA A 27 -21.57 -0.69 -2.25
C ALA A 27 -21.58 0.81 -1.90
N LEU A 28 -20.47 1.51 -2.14
CA LEU A 28 -20.33 2.92 -1.81
C LEU A 28 -20.45 3.83 -3.04
N GLU A 29 -20.94 3.31 -4.15
CA GLU A 29 -20.99 4.06 -5.42
C GLU A 29 -21.64 5.43 -5.26
N SER A 30 -22.78 5.50 -4.56
CA SER A 30 -23.48 6.76 -4.35
C SER A 30 -22.71 7.74 -3.44
N VAL A 31 -21.80 7.23 -2.62
CA VAL A 31 -21.01 8.04 -1.70
C VAL A 31 -19.76 8.58 -2.39
N ILE A 32 -19.09 7.75 -3.20
CA ILE A 32 -17.78 8.08 -3.77
C ILE A 32 -17.83 8.50 -5.24
N PHE A 33 -19.01 8.63 -5.85
CA PHE A 33 -19.08 8.84 -7.30
C PHE A 33 -18.34 10.09 -7.75
N ASP A 34 -18.30 11.14 -6.93
CA ASP A 34 -17.59 12.39 -7.21
C ASP A 34 -16.09 12.30 -6.96
N LYS A 35 -15.65 11.24 -6.28
CA LYS A 35 -14.25 10.98 -5.93
C LYS A 35 -13.83 9.57 -6.33
N MET A 36 -14.46 9.01 -7.36
CA MET A 36 -14.16 7.65 -7.79
C MET A 36 -12.71 7.49 -8.22
N ASP A 37 -12.15 8.47 -8.89
CA ASP A 37 -10.74 8.45 -9.31
C ASP A 37 -9.79 8.45 -8.11
N VAL A 38 -10.11 9.20 -7.06
CA VAL A 38 -9.33 9.24 -5.81
C VAL A 38 -9.38 7.88 -5.13
N PHE A 39 -10.56 7.28 -5.02
CA PHE A 39 -10.76 5.97 -4.43
C PHE A 39 -9.98 4.90 -5.20
N ASN A 40 -10.08 4.91 -6.52
CA ASN A 40 -9.40 3.93 -7.37
C ASN A 40 -7.89 4.07 -7.29
N THR A 41 -7.36 5.30 -7.23
CA THR A 41 -5.92 5.52 -7.07
C THR A 41 -5.43 4.91 -5.76
N GLY A 42 -6.16 5.12 -4.66
CA GLY A 42 -5.82 4.50 -3.39
C GLY A 42 -5.77 2.98 -3.47
N ASN A 43 -6.76 2.38 -4.14
CA ASN A 43 -6.84 0.94 -4.30
C ASN A 43 -5.74 0.37 -5.18
N GLU A 44 -5.39 1.07 -6.27
CA GLU A 44 -4.30 0.66 -7.16
C GLU A 44 -2.96 0.62 -6.42
N TYR A 45 -2.65 1.66 -5.66
CA TYR A 45 -1.38 1.72 -4.92
C TYR A 45 -1.34 0.70 -3.80
N GLN A 46 -2.46 0.44 -3.14
CA GLN A 46 -2.56 -0.63 -2.15
C GLN A 46 -2.30 -1.99 -2.80
N SER A 47 -2.96 -2.29 -3.90
CA SER A 47 -2.80 -3.57 -4.61
C SER A 47 -1.37 -3.78 -5.06
N PHE A 48 -0.78 -2.75 -5.69
CA PHE A 48 0.58 -2.80 -6.21
C PHE A 48 1.59 -3.08 -5.09
N HIS A 49 1.50 -2.35 -3.98
CA HIS A 49 2.46 -2.49 -2.88
C HIS A 49 2.18 -3.71 -2.01
N SER A 50 0.95 -4.21 -2.00
CA SER A 50 0.64 -5.49 -1.35
C SER A 50 1.34 -6.65 -2.05
N LEU A 51 1.28 -6.66 -3.39
CA LEU A 51 2.04 -7.63 -4.19
C LEU A 51 3.55 -7.42 -3.99
N ALA A 52 3.99 -6.18 -3.93
CA ALA A 52 5.40 -5.87 -3.69
C ALA A 52 5.87 -6.44 -2.35
N LEU A 53 5.03 -6.43 -1.31
CA LEU A 53 5.39 -7.04 -0.02
C LEU A 53 5.65 -8.54 -0.14
N ILE A 54 4.83 -9.25 -0.91
CA ILE A 54 5.04 -10.68 -1.14
C ILE A 54 6.39 -10.90 -1.82
N ILE A 55 6.71 -10.07 -2.81
CA ILE A 55 8.00 -10.12 -3.51
C ILE A 55 9.14 -9.80 -2.56
N VAL A 56 9.00 -8.75 -1.74
CA VAL A 56 10.03 -8.36 -0.77
C VAL A 56 10.33 -9.48 0.21
N GLY A 57 9.29 -10.13 0.76
CA GLY A 57 9.49 -11.27 1.66
C GLY A 57 10.19 -12.43 0.97
N SER A 58 9.84 -12.69 -0.29
CA SER A 58 10.47 -13.75 -1.08
C SER A 58 11.92 -13.43 -1.38
N LEU A 59 12.23 -12.18 -1.74
CA LEU A 59 13.60 -11.74 -2.00
C LEU A 59 14.45 -11.78 -0.73
N SER A 60 13.88 -11.37 0.40
CA SER A 60 14.57 -11.43 1.69
C SER A 60 15.01 -12.86 2.00
N LYS A 61 14.13 -13.82 1.77
CA LYS A 61 14.44 -15.24 1.97
C LYS A 61 15.48 -15.74 0.97
N GLN A 62 15.31 -15.40 -0.31
CA GLN A 62 16.18 -15.88 -1.39
C GLN A 62 17.61 -15.38 -1.24
N PHE A 63 17.77 -14.09 -0.97
CA PHE A 63 19.09 -13.46 -0.87
C PHE A 63 19.64 -13.45 0.55
N LYS A 64 18.87 -13.94 1.52
CA LYS A 64 19.28 -14.01 2.94
C LYS A 64 19.69 -12.65 3.47
N ILE A 65 18.91 -11.62 3.15
CA ILE A 65 19.13 -10.25 3.62
C ILE A 65 17.87 -9.77 4.35
N ASP A 66 18.08 -8.84 5.30
CA ASP A 66 16.98 -8.27 6.05
C ASP A 66 16.35 -7.11 5.26
N LEU A 67 15.11 -7.29 4.82
CA LEU A 67 14.34 -6.27 4.11
C LEU A 67 13.20 -5.73 4.96
N SER A 68 13.30 -5.84 6.29
CA SER A 68 12.24 -5.39 7.20
C SER A 68 11.90 -3.92 7.03
N TYR A 69 12.89 -3.05 6.86
CA TYR A 69 12.62 -1.61 6.69
C TYR A 69 11.92 -1.30 5.38
N VAL A 70 12.22 -2.05 4.32
CA VAL A 70 11.48 -1.93 3.06
C VAL A 70 10.00 -2.27 3.31
N ALA A 71 9.75 -3.35 4.03
CA ALA A 71 8.40 -3.78 4.37
C ALA A 71 7.67 -2.72 5.22
N TYR A 72 8.35 -2.17 6.23
CA TYR A 72 7.76 -1.11 7.06
C TYR A 72 7.39 0.12 6.23
N LEU A 73 8.26 0.51 5.30
CA LEU A 73 7.99 1.67 4.42
C LEU A 73 6.80 1.41 3.51
N PHE A 74 6.69 0.21 2.95
CA PHE A 74 5.55 -0.14 2.09
C PHE A 74 4.24 -0.18 2.88
N VAL A 75 4.25 -0.76 4.09
CA VAL A 75 3.05 -0.80 4.93
C VAL A 75 2.66 0.62 5.35
N ALA A 76 3.62 1.44 5.78
CA ALA A 76 3.37 2.83 6.14
C ALA A 76 2.82 3.61 4.94
N GLY A 77 3.37 3.38 3.75
CA GLY A 77 2.89 3.99 2.51
C GLY A 77 1.45 3.61 2.21
N ILE A 78 1.09 2.33 2.37
CA ILE A 78 -0.30 1.88 2.17
C ILE A 78 -1.24 2.59 3.16
N LEU A 79 -0.87 2.66 4.43
CA LEU A 79 -1.71 3.30 5.44
C LEU A 79 -1.86 4.80 5.18
N LEU A 80 -0.77 5.50 4.86
CA LEU A 80 -0.79 6.95 4.70
C LEU A 80 -1.28 7.38 3.32
N PHE A 81 -0.90 6.69 2.26
CA PHE A 81 -1.29 7.05 0.89
C PHE A 81 -2.70 6.53 0.60
N SER A 82 -2.87 5.22 0.60
CA SER A 82 -4.16 4.60 0.25
C SER A 82 -5.21 4.91 1.31
N GLY A 83 -4.84 4.85 2.59
CA GLY A 83 -5.76 5.16 3.69
C GLY A 83 -6.28 6.59 3.62
N SER A 84 -5.41 7.57 3.32
CA SER A 84 -5.84 8.97 3.19
C SER A 84 -6.77 9.15 1.98
N LEU A 85 -6.47 8.51 0.85
CA LEU A 85 -7.30 8.61 -0.35
C LEU A 85 -8.68 7.98 -0.15
N TYR A 86 -8.75 6.83 0.53
CA TYR A 86 -10.03 6.24 0.89
C TYR A 86 -10.84 7.17 1.79
N SER A 87 -10.19 7.77 2.77
CA SER A 87 -10.86 8.69 3.71
C SER A 87 -11.36 9.95 3.01
N ILE A 88 -10.58 10.49 2.07
CA ILE A 88 -11.01 11.62 1.26
C ILE A 88 -12.25 11.26 0.43
N ALA A 89 -12.23 10.09 -0.21
CA ALA A 89 -13.32 9.68 -1.08
C ALA A 89 -14.61 9.36 -0.30
N ILE A 90 -14.49 8.67 0.83
CA ILE A 90 -15.63 8.18 1.60
C ILE A 90 -16.17 9.24 2.56
N PHE A 91 -15.29 9.85 3.34
CA PHE A 91 -15.67 10.78 4.41
C PHE A 91 -15.50 12.25 4.03
N LYS A 92 -15.03 12.52 2.81
CA LYS A 92 -14.81 13.87 2.28
C LYS A 92 -13.84 14.70 3.13
N LEU A 93 -12.84 14.05 3.73
CA LEU A 93 -11.86 14.67 4.59
C LEU A 93 -10.71 15.24 3.73
N SER A 94 -11.00 16.32 3.02
CA SER A 94 -10.06 16.90 2.04
C SER A 94 -8.71 17.31 2.64
N TYR A 95 -8.66 17.65 3.93
CA TYR A 95 -7.41 18.02 4.59
C TYR A 95 -6.41 16.87 4.62
N LEU A 96 -6.85 15.61 4.49
CA LEU A 96 -5.97 14.45 4.43
C LEU A 96 -5.16 14.39 3.14
N GLY A 97 -5.47 15.24 2.16
CA GLY A 97 -4.60 15.41 1.00
C GLY A 97 -3.19 15.88 1.35
N MET A 98 -2.99 16.43 2.55
CA MET A 98 -1.66 16.74 3.06
C MET A 98 -0.89 15.50 3.53
N VAL A 99 -1.59 14.43 3.89
CA VAL A 99 -1.00 13.18 4.36
C VAL A 99 -0.60 12.28 3.18
N THR A 100 -1.33 12.34 2.09
CA THR A 100 -1.11 11.48 0.92
C THR A 100 0.33 11.56 0.38
N PRO A 101 0.93 12.75 0.19
CA PRO A 101 2.33 12.84 -0.27
C PRO A 101 3.32 12.20 0.69
N ILE A 102 3.07 12.21 1.99
CA ILE A 102 3.93 11.54 2.98
C ILE A 102 3.95 10.04 2.71
N GLY A 103 2.79 9.45 2.44
CA GLY A 103 2.69 8.05 2.04
C GLY A 103 3.43 7.77 0.74
N GLY A 104 3.32 8.68 -0.23
CA GLY A 104 4.07 8.58 -1.48
C GLY A 104 5.57 8.57 -1.28
N VAL A 105 6.08 9.42 -0.38
CA VAL A 105 7.50 9.42 -0.01
C VAL A 105 7.90 8.10 0.63
N CYS A 106 7.04 7.52 1.47
CA CYS A 106 7.28 6.20 2.04
C CYS A 106 7.45 5.14 0.96
N PHE A 107 6.59 5.15 -0.04
CA PHE A 107 6.68 4.21 -1.17
C PHE A 107 7.99 4.37 -1.93
N ILE A 108 8.31 5.60 -2.31
CA ILE A 108 9.55 5.89 -3.06
C ILE A 108 10.76 5.47 -2.25
N SER A 109 10.79 5.83 -0.97
CA SER A 109 11.90 5.46 -0.07
C SER A 109 12.04 3.94 0.04
N GLY A 110 10.92 3.23 0.10
CA GLY A 110 10.94 1.76 0.15
C GLY A 110 11.58 1.15 -1.10
N TRP A 111 11.21 1.65 -2.28
CA TRP A 111 11.77 1.16 -3.53
C TRP A 111 13.26 1.48 -3.66
N ILE A 112 13.67 2.69 -3.27
CA ILE A 112 15.08 3.07 -3.28
C ILE A 112 15.86 2.19 -2.31
N LEU A 113 15.35 1.98 -1.10
CA LEU A 113 16.01 1.13 -0.11
C LEU A 113 16.13 -0.32 -0.61
N LEU A 114 15.10 -0.83 -1.27
CA LEU A 114 15.13 -2.17 -1.87
C LEU A 114 16.26 -2.27 -2.90
N LEU A 115 16.36 -1.28 -3.77
CA LEU A 115 17.44 -1.24 -4.78
C LEU A 115 18.81 -1.25 -4.11
N VAL A 116 19.01 -0.41 -3.11
CA VAL A 116 20.29 -0.31 -2.39
C VAL A 116 20.64 -1.64 -1.70
N LYS A 117 19.65 -2.25 -1.06
CA LYS A 117 19.88 -3.52 -0.35
C LYS A 117 20.22 -4.67 -1.29
N LEU A 118 19.57 -4.72 -2.45
CA LEU A 118 19.82 -5.78 -3.43
C LEU A 118 21.08 -5.56 -4.24
N TYR A 119 21.52 -4.30 -4.38
CA TYR A 119 22.74 -3.98 -5.14
C TYR A 119 23.98 -4.60 -4.51
N LYS A 120 23.99 -4.73 -3.19
CA LYS A 120 25.11 -5.37 -2.48
C LYS A 120 24.97 -6.88 -2.52
#